data_5fdc27f4b3a2d3832d7392d999191635
#
_entry.id   5fdc27f4b3a2d3832d7392d999191635
#
_cell.length_a   1.000
_cell.length_b   1.000
_cell.length_c   1.000
_cell.angle_alpha   90.00
_cell.angle_beta   90.00
_cell.angle_gamma   90.00
#
_symmetry.space_group_name_H-M   'P 1'
#
loop_
_entity.id
_entity.type
_entity.pdbx_description
1 polymer ?
#
loop_
_entity_poly.entity_id
_entity_poly.type
_entity_poly.pdbx_seq_one_letter_code
_entity_poly.pdbx_strand_id
1 'polypeptide(L)'
;MSAPTIEIKKVVVHPLVLLSVVDHFNRIRNQRRVVGVLLGSWRQGVCDIANCFAVPFDEDDKDTSVWFLDHDYLENMHTMFKKVNAREKIVGWYHTGPKLHQNDIAINELIRKYCPNSVLCIIDAKPKEIGLPTEAYYAVEEVHDDGTPTCKTFEHIPSEMGAEEAEEVGVEHLLRDIKDTSVGTLSQRITAQLLGLKGLQSQIQHISGYLQKVAAGELPINHTIIYQLQDVFNLLPDVNLNDFVKSLTTKTNDQMLVVYLASLIRSILALHNLINNKIQNRDLEKQEGKKKEEKKDEKKEDKEKKDDKDKKDDKNNKSKDKKDSKSKDKK
;
A
#
# COMPACT_ATOMS: atom_id res chain seq x y z
N MET A 1 44.10 9.98 -3.98
CA MET A 1 43.85 8.77 -3.19
C MET A 1 42.48 8.29 -3.64
N SER A 2 42.43 7.17 -4.37
CA SER A 2 41.15 6.53 -4.73
C SER A 2 40.44 6.08 -3.46
N ALA A 3 39.19 6.48 -3.29
CA ALA A 3 38.36 6.00 -2.18
C ALA A 3 38.31 4.46 -2.22
N PRO A 4 38.35 3.77 -1.09
CA PRO A 4 38.25 2.32 -1.09
C PRO A 4 36.94 1.91 -1.77
N THR A 5 37.04 1.11 -2.80
CA THR A 5 35.90 0.53 -3.49
C THR A 5 35.19 -0.40 -2.49
N ILE A 6 34.09 0.04 -1.94
CA ILE A 6 33.27 -0.77 -1.03
C ILE A 6 32.54 -1.78 -1.92
N GLU A 7 32.78 -3.04 -1.72
CA GLU A 7 32.03 -4.11 -2.37
C GLU A 7 30.60 -4.07 -1.89
N ILE A 8 29.68 -3.65 -2.73
CA ILE A 8 28.26 -3.49 -2.39
C ILE A 8 27.59 -4.84 -2.62
N LYS A 9 27.10 -5.45 -1.54
CA LYS A 9 26.44 -6.77 -1.59
C LYS A 9 24.96 -6.67 -1.86
N LYS A 10 24.28 -5.71 -1.22
CA LYS A 10 22.84 -5.48 -1.38
C LYS A 10 22.43 -4.07 -1.00
N VAL A 11 21.28 -3.67 -1.50
CA VAL A 11 20.63 -2.39 -1.22
C VAL A 11 19.32 -2.68 -0.50
N VAL A 12 19.10 -2.02 0.63
CA VAL A 12 17.85 -2.11 1.40
C VAL A 12 17.09 -0.80 1.22
N VAL A 13 15.87 -0.87 0.73
CA VAL A 13 15.02 0.31 0.50
C VAL A 13 13.87 0.32 1.48
N HIS A 14 13.68 1.42 2.19
CA HIS A 14 12.60 1.58 3.15
C HIS A 14 11.27 1.96 2.48
N PRO A 15 10.11 1.55 3.04
CA PRO A 15 8.79 1.88 2.51
C PRO A 15 8.52 3.38 2.41
N LEU A 16 9.08 4.17 3.32
CA LEU A 16 8.97 5.64 3.32
C LEU A 16 9.53 6.24 2.01
N VAL A 17 10.64 5.68 1.52
CA VAL A 17 11.26 6.10 0.25
C VAL A 17 10.30 5.86 -0.91
N LEU A 18 9.68 4.69 -0.96
CA LEU A 18 8.71 4.35 -2.03
C LEU A 18 7.51 5.29 -2.02
N LEU A 19 6.96 5.57 -0.84
CA LEU A 19 5.84 6.52 -0.69
C LEU A 19 6.21 7.91 -1.17
N SER A 20 7.40 8.40 -0.79
CA SER A 20 7.90 9.72 -1.18
C SER A 20 8.13 9.83 -2.69
N VAL A 21 8.68 8.78 -3.31
CA VAL A 21 8.92 8.74 -4.77
C VAL A 21 7.61 8.72 -5.56
N VAL A 22 6.64 7.92 -5.13
CA VAL A 22 5.31 7.86 -5.77
C VAL A 22 4.57 9.18 -5.62
N ASP A 23 4.65 9.83 -4.45
CA ASP A 23 4.08 11.16 -4.23
C ASP A 23 4.74 12.21 -5.14
N HIS A 24 6.07 12.18 -5.24
CA HIS A 24 6.83 13.05 -6.14
C HIS A 24 6.40 12.85 -7.60
N PHE A 25 6.30 11.61 -8.06
CA PHE A 25 5.85 11.29 -9.41
C PHE A 25 4.43 11.78 -9.69
N ASN A 26 3.51 11.63 -8.73
CA ASN A 26 2.11 12.04 -8.90
C ASN A 26 1.92 13.56 -8.91
N ARG A 27 2.80 14.31 -8.23
CA ARG A 27 2.76 15.79 -8.20
C ARG A 27 3.19 16.39 -9.53
N ILE A 28 4.13 15.77 -10.23
CA ILE A 28 4.66 16.29 -11.50
C ILE A 28 3.90 15.63 -12.65
N ARG A 29 2.87 16.31 -13.16
CA ARG A 29 1.94 15.75 -14.17
C ARG A 29 2.52 15.68 -15.60
N ASN A 30 3.56 16.46 -15.91
CA ASN A 30 4.03 16.67 -17.28
C ASN A 30 5.41 16.03 -17.59
N GLN A 31 6.09 15.44 -16.63
CA GLN A 31 7.41 14.83 -16.84
C GLN A 31 7.29 13.31 -17.00
N ARG A 32 8.15 12.77 -17.87
CA ARG A 32 8.22 11.31 -18.10
C ARG A 32 8.86 10.59 -16.92
N ARG A 33 9.87 11.22 -16.31
CA ARG A 33 10.56 10.69 -15.15
C ARG A 33 10.88 11.79 -14.14
N VAL A 34 10.97 11.44 -12.90
CA VAL A 34 11.40 12.31 -11.82
C VAL A 34 12.70 11.80 -11.23
N VAL A 35 13.54 12.72 -10.79
CA VAL A 35 14.85 12.44 -10.21
C VAL A 35 14.89 13.00 -8.79
N GLY A 36 15.59 12.30 -7.89
CA GLY A 36 15.82 12.78 -6.54
C GLY A 36 17.01 12.10 -5.90
N VAL A 37 17.35 12.53 -4.69
CA VAL A 37 18.50 12.06 -3.94
C VAL A 37 18.06 11.10 -2.85
N LEU A 38 18.86 10.06 -2.64
CA LEU A 38 18.67 9.04 -1.61
C LEU A 38 19.55 9.32 -0.41
N LEU A 39 18.96 9.24 0.77
CA LEU A 39 19.61 9.42 2.05
C LEU A 39 19.62 8.11 2.82
N GLY A 40 20.72 7.84 3.50
CA GLY A 40 20.82 6.61 4.25
C GLY A 40 22.18 6.39 4.91
N SER A 41 22.50 5.15 5.16
CA SER A 41 23.74 4.75 5.80
C SER A 41 24.37 3.51 5.14
N TRP A 42 25.68 3.41 5.29
CA TRP A 42 26.46 2.27 4.81
C TRP A 42 26.85 1.38 6.01
N ARG A 43 26.52 0.09 5.93
CA ARG A 43 26.90 -0.90 6.96
C ARG A 43 27.40 -2.18 6.30
N GLN A 44 28.68 -2.51 6.48
CA GLN A 44 29.29 -3.80 6.06
C GLN A 44 28.96 -4.26 4.62
N GLY A 45 28.98 -3.33 3.65
CA GLY A 45 28.64 -3.64 2.27
C GLY A 45 27.12 -3.62 1.96
N VAL A 46 26.29 -3.29 2.94
CA VAL A 46 24.84 -3.06 2.75
C VAL A 46 24.58 -1.56 2.69
N CYS A 47 23.91 -1.12 1.64
CA CYS A 47 23.40 0.24 1.50
C CYS A 47 21.98 0.28 2.05
N ASP A 48 21.79 0.99 3.16
CA ASP A 48 20.50 1.16 3.79
C ASP A 48 19.94 2.54 3.42
N ILE A 49 18.85 2.56 2.66
CA ILE A 49 18.20 3.77 2.15
C ILE A 49 16.95 4.03 2.98
N ALA A 50 17.10 4.94 3.96
CA ALA A 50 16.04 5.25 4.92
C ALA A 50 15.14 6.40 4.45
N ASN A 51 15.68 7.36 3.66
CA ASN A 51 14.95 8.56 3.28
C ASN A 51 15.31 9.02 1.87
N CYS A 52 14.53 9.93 1.31
CA CYS A 52 14.82 10.55 0.03
C CYS A 52 14.21 11.96 -0.05
N PHE A 53 14.69 12.75 -0.99
CA PHE A 53 14.07 14.01 -1.35
C PHE A 53 14.11 14.24 -2.85
N ALA A 54 13.07 14.90 -3.33
CA ALA A 54 12.94 15.28 -4.73
C ALA A 54 13.90 16.41 -5.10
N VAL A 55 14.42 16.39 -6.30
CA VAL A 55 15.24 17.49 -6.86
C VAL A 55 14.59 17.93 -8.16
N PRO A 56 14.50 19.27 -8.41
CA PRO A 56 14.03 19.77 -9.70
C PRO A 56 14.95 19.27 -10.82
N PHE A 57 14.35 18.55 -11.75
CA PHE A 57 15.02 17.95 -12.90
C PHE A 57 14.18 18.21 -14.14
N ASP A 58 14.84 18.61 -15.22
CA ASP A 58 14.21 18.81 -16.52
C ASP A 58 15.06 18.17 -17.62
N GLU A 59 14.42 17.55 -18.59
CA GLU A 59 15.04 16.84 -19.69
C GLU A 59 14.32 17.21 -20.99
N ASP A 60 15.07 17.54 -22.04
CA ASP A 60 14.47 17.89 -23.33
C ASP A 60 13.89 16.64 -24.02
N ASP A 61 12.64 16.72 -24.44
CA ASP A 61 11.93 15.65 -25.15
C ASP A 61 12.53 15.34 -26.53
N LYS A 62 13.24 16.28 -27.13
CA LYS A 62 13.81 16.15 -28.48
C LYS A 62 15.24 15.66 -28.47
N ASP A 63 16.04 16.18 -27.53
CA ASP A 63 17.44 15.84 -27.35
C ASP A 63 17.69 15.28 -25.98
N THR A 64 17.71 13.95 -25.87
CA THR A 64 17.96 13.25 -24.61
C THR A 64 19.35 13.57 -24.00
N SER A 65 20.26 14.23 -24.73
CA SER A 65 21.54 14.65 -24.18
C SER A 65 21.49 15.95 -23.35
N VAL A 66 20.39 16.70 -23.45
CA VAL A 66 20.18 17.97 -22.73
C VAL A 66 19.31 17.72 -21.51
N TRP A 67 19.91 17.91 -20.36
CA TRP A 67 19.22 17.78 -19.07
C TRP A 67 19.73 18.83 -18.08
N PHE A 68 18.88 19.19 -17.14
CA PHE A 68 19.19 20.15 -16.08
C PHE A 68 18.80 19.58 -14.72
N LEU A 69 19.68 19.70 -13.73
CA LEU A 69 19.46 19.34 -12.35
C LEU A 69 19.86 20.51 -11.46
N ASP A 70 18.96 20.94 -10.56
CA ASP A 70 19.21 22.09 -9.70
C ASP A 70 20.14 21.72 -8.53
N HIS A 71 21.40 22.19 -8.65
CA HIS A 71 22.44 21.96 -7.65
C HIS A 71 22.22 22.74 -6.37
N ASP A 72 21.79 23.99 -6.48
CA ASP A 72 21.62 24.87 -5.34
C ASP A 72 20.48 24.35 -4.45
N TYR A 73 19.43 23.87 -5.09
CA TYR A 73 18.33 23.20 -4.39
C TYR A 73 18.80 21.93 -3.67
N LEU A 74 19.60 21.09 -4.34
CA LEU A 74 20.14 19.85 -3.77
C LEU A 74 20.97 20.15 -2.51
N GLU A 75 21.87 21.12 -2.55
CA GLU A 75 22.74 21.47 -1.42
C GLU A 75 21.95 22.05 -0.26
N ASN A 76 21.00 22.92 -0.54
CA ASN A 76 20.13 23.51 0.47
C ASN A 76 19.28 22.44 1.17
N MET A 77 18.66 21.55 0.41
CA MET A 77 17.85 20.46 0.94
C MET A 77 18.68 19.48 1.76
N HIS A 78 19.86 19.07 1.27
CA HIS A 78 20.77 18.22 2.03
C HIS A 78 21.17 18.87 3.36
N THR A 79 21.45 20.17 3.36
CA THR A 79 21.77 20.92 4.59
C THR A 79 20.59 20.92 5.58
N MET A 80 19.36 21.04 5.09
CA MET A 80 18.15 20.97 5.92
C MET A 80 17.95 19.57 6.53
N PHE A 81 18.05 18.52 5.71
CA PHE A 81 17.94 17.13 6.18
C PHE A 81 19.04 16.80 7.21
N LYS A 82 20.26 17.25 6.99
CA LYS A 82 21.35 17.06 7.94
C LYS A 82 21.11 17.74 9.31
N LYS A 83 20.33 18.83 9.35
CA LYS A 83 19.94 19.47 10.61
C LYS A 83 18.89 18.63 11.35
N VAL A 84 18.04 17.90 10.62
CA VAL A 84 17.01 17.03 11.21
C VAL A 84 17.63 15.71 11.67
N ASN A 85 18.38 15.05 10.78
CA ASN A 85 19.04 13.78 11.07
C ASN A 85 20.49 13.78 10.53
N ALA A 86 21.45 14.02 11.42
CA ALA A 86 22.88 14.06 11.04
C ALA A 86 23.46 12.68 10.71
N ARG A 87 22.77 11.59 10.99
CA ARG A 87 23.24 10.22 10.71
C ARG A 87 23.02 9.84 9.26
N GLU A 88 22.00 10.37 8.61
CA GLU A 88 21.69 10.14 7.22
C GLU A 88 22.64 10.93 6.32
N LYS A 89 23.25 10.24 5.36
CA LYS A 89 24.16 10.83 4.36
C LYS A 89 23.59 10.56 2.97
N ILE A 90 24.02 11.33 2.00
CA ILE A 90 23.73 11.00 0.59
C ILE A 90 24.41 9.66 0.27
N VAL A 91 23.63 8.67 -0.13
CA VAL A 91 24.09 7.33 -0.55
C VAL A 91 23.92 7.12 -2.05
N GLY A 92 23.08 7.91 -2.69
CA GLY A 92 22.84 7.80 -4.12
C GLY A 92 21.69 8.68 -4.59
N TRP A 93 21.09 8.27 -5.67
CA TRP A 93 19.98 8.96 -6.30
C TRP A 93 18.98 7.98 -6.91
N TYR A 94 17.79 8.45 -7.22
CA TYR A 94 16.74 7.65 -7.83
C TYR A 94 16.12 8.35 -9.04
N HIS A 95 15.54 7.55 -9.92
CA HIS A 95 14.61 8.02 -10.92
C HIS A 95 13.44 7.04 -11.10
N THR A 96 12.35 7.51 -11.70
CA THR A 96 11.12 6.72 -11.88
C THR A 96 10.96 6.16 -13.30
N GLY A 97 11.98 6.20 -14.11
CA GLY A 97 11.94 5.58 -15.44
C GLY A 97 12.00 4.06 -15.35
N PRO A 98 11.34 3.34 -16.27
CA PRO A 98 11.33 1.87 -16.21
C PRO A 98 12.67 1.25 -16.65
N LYS A 99 13.59 2.00 -17.22
CA LYS A 99 14.86 1.51 -17.78
C LYS A 99 15.97 2.54 -17.58
N LEU A 100 17.20 2.05 -17.64
CA LEU A 100 18.40 2.89 -17.70
C LEU A 100 18.39 3.78 -18.97
N HIS A 101 18.78 5.04 -18.79
CA HIS A 101 18.93 6.03 -19.87
C HIS A 101 20.41 6.36 -20.09
N GLN A 102 20.74 6.84 -21.26
CA GLN A 102 22.13 7.21 -21.58
C GLN A 102 22.68 8.33 -20.67
N ASN A 103 21.82 9.23 -20.23
CA ASN A 103 22.18 10.35 -19.35
C ASN A 103 22.45 9.95 -17.91
N ASP A 104 22.05 8.75 -17.51
CA ASP A 104 22.18 8.30 -16.12
C ASP A 104 23.64 8.23 -15.68
N ILE A 105 24.55 7.95 -16.61
CA ILE A 105 26.01 7.97 -16.34
C ILE A 105 26.45 9.39 -15.98
N ALA A 106 26.03 10.39 -16.75
CA ALA A 106 26.40 11.78 -16.51
C ALA A 106 25.79 12.34 -15.21
N ILE A 107 24.54 12.00 -14.93
CA ILE A 107 23.86 12.35 -13.66
C ILE A 107 24.59 11.70 -12.49
N ASN A 108 24.94 10.42 -12.63
CA ASN A 108 25.65 9.70 -11.57
C ASN A 108 27.04 10.32 -11.29
N GLU A 109 27.78 10.78 -12.31
CA GLU A 109 29.04 11.47 -12.10
C GLU A 109 28.90 12.77 -11.34
N LEU A 110 27.81 13.46 -11.57
CA LEU A 110 27.50 14.68 -10.85
C LEU A 110 27.19 14.38 -9.37
N ILE A 111 26.43 13.35 -9.09
CA ILE A 111 26.11 12.91 -7.73
C ILE A 111 27.35 12.33 -7.02
N ARG A 112 28.27 11.70 -7.73
CA ARG A 112 29.55 11.21 -7.19
C ARG A 112 30.41 12.31 -6.57
N LYS A 113 30.18 13.59 -6.91
CA LYS A 113 30.84 14.71 -6.23
C LYS A 113 30.44 14.81 -4.76
N TYR A 114 29.22 14.41 -4.45
CA TYR A 114 28.67 14.41 -3.09
C TYR A 114 28.86 13.08 -2.38
N CYS A 115 28.76 11.97 -3.12
CA CYS A 115 28.93 10.62 -2.60
C CYS A 115 29.81 9.79 -3.56
N PRO A 116 31.06 9.42 -3.18
CA PRO A 116 31.96 8.67 -4.06
C PRO A 116 31.40 7.32 -4.51
N ASN A 117 30.66 6.64 -3.63
CA ASN A 117 30.02 5.35 -3.89
C ASN A 117 28.52 5.55 -4.12
N SER A 118 28.17 6.26 -5.20
CA SER A 118 26.78 6.55 -5.52
C SER A 118 26.06 5.32 -6.05
N VAL A 119 24.91 4.99 -5.46
CA VAL A 119 23.98 3.97 -5.94
C VAL A 119 22.85 4.63 -6.70
N LEU A 120 22.53 4.09 -7.88
CA LEU A 120 21.32 4.44 -8.61
C LEU A 120 20.21 3.46 -8.23
N CYS A 121 19.06 3.96 -7.83
CA CYS A 121 17.87 3.15 -7.60
C CYS A 121 16.78 3.55 -8.59
N ILE A 122 16.36 2.63 -9.43
CA ILE A 122 15.21 2.79 -10.33
C ILE A 122 13.98 2.32 -9.59
N ILE A 123 12.99 3.20 -9.45
CA ILE A 123 11.74 2.90 -8.73
C ILE A 123 10.58 3.05 -9.70
N ASP A 124 9.87 1.95 -9.97
CA ASP A 124 8.68 2.00 -10.81
C ASP A 124 7.49 2.54 -10.01
N ALA A 125 7.04 3.75 -10.38
CA ALA A 125 5.88 4.40 -9.76
C ALA A 125 4.53 3.78 -10.16
N LYS A 126 4.49 2.97 -11.23
CA LYS A 126 3.28 2.29 -11.72
C LYS A 126 3.58 0.84 -12.10
N PRO A 127 3.90 0.00 -11.12
CA PRO A 127 4.29 -1.39 -11.40
C PRO A 127 3.13 -2.12 -12.11
N LYS A 128 3.45 -2.72 -13.26
CA LYS A 128 2.52 -3.54 -14.03
C LYS A 128 2.67 -5.02 -13.71
N GLU A 129 3.87 -5.40 -13.28
CA GLU A 129 4.24 -6.78 -12.97
C GLU A 129 4.28 -7.00 -11.46
N ILE A 130 4.09 -8.24 -11.05
CA ILE A 130 4.23 -8.63 -9.65
C ILE A 130 5.72 -8.86 -9.38
N GLY A 131 6.32 -7.96 -8.64
CA GLY A 131 7.73 -8.01 -8.28
C GLY A 131 8.08 -6.85 -7.35
N LEU A 132 9.34 -6.76 -6.97
CA LEU A 132 9.84 -5.57 -6.28
C LEU A 132 9.86 -4.41 -7.28
N PRO A 133 9.27 -3.26 -6.94
CA PRO A 133 9.25 -2.10 -7.83
C PRO A 133 10.60 -1.36 -7.84
N THR A 134 11.66 -1.97 -7.30
CA THR A 134 12.97 -1.34 -7.13
C THR A 134 14.06 -2.16 -7.79
N GLU A 135 14.90 -1.50 -8.56
CA GLU A 135 16.12 -2.06 -9.12
C GLU A 135 17.28 -1.15 -8.74
N ALA A 136 18.36 -1.72 -8.22
CA ALA A 136 19.53 -0.97 -7.80
C ALA A 136 20.73 -1.23 -8.72
N TYR A 137 21.49 -0.20 -9.00
CA TYR A 137 22.64 -0.24 -9.88
C TYR A 137 23.82 0.52 -9.27
N TYR A 138 25.01 0.05 -9.58
CA TYR A 138 26.28 0.69 -9.23
C TYR A 138 27.13 0.92 -10.46
N ALA A 139 27.74 2.08 -10.58
CA ALA A 139 28.59 2.38 -11.72
C ALA A 139 29.99 1.80 -11.54
N VAL A 140 30.37 0.90 -12.45
CA VAL A 140 31.70 0.29 -12.52
C VAL A 140 32.48 0.90 -13.70
N GLU A 141 33.75 1.12 -13.50
CA GLU A 141 34.67 1.56 -14.55
C GLU A 141 35.36 0.33 -15.15
N GLU A 142 35.03 0.02 -16.39
CA GLU A 142 35.69 -1.03 -17.14
C GLU A 142 36.95 -0.45 -17.77
N VAL A 143 38.10 -0.97 -17.35
CA VAL A 143 39.40 -0.62 -17.94
C VAL A 143 39.74 -1.67 -18.98
N HIS A 144 39.81 -1.27 -20.24
CA HIS A 144 40.24 -2.14 -21.32
C HIS A 144 41.76 -2.06 -21.46
N ASP A 145 42.43 -3.22 -21.54
CA ASP A 145 43.90 -3.30 -21.74
C ASP A 145 44.33 -2.79 -23.11
N ASP A 146 43.42 -2.58 -24.04
CA ASP A 146 43.65 -2.15 -25.43
C ASP A 146 43.88 -0.63 -25.60
N GLY A 147 44.00 0.15 -24.52
CA GLY A 147 44.19 1.61 -24.58
C GLY A 147 42.96 2.40 -25.04
N THR A 148 41.79 1.77 -25.12
CA THR A 148 40.53 2.44 -25.35
C THR A 148 40.13 3.22 -24.09
N PRO A 149 39.40 4.35 -24.22
CA PRO A 149 38.95 5.11 -23.04
C PRO A 149 38.08 4.24 -22.15
N THR A 150 38.29 4.36 -20.84
CA THR A 150 37.49 3.65 -19.81
C THR A 150 36.02 3.86 -20.06
N CYS A 151 35.28 2.76 -20.20
CA CYS A 151 33.84 2.78 -20.33
C CYS A 151 33.20 2.66 -18.94
N LYS A 152 32.21 3.49 -18.64
CA LYS A 152 31.46 3.40 -17.39
C LYS A 152 30.17 2.66 -17.66
N THR A 153 29.94 1.57 -16.94
CA THR A 153 28.75 0.75 -17.07
C THR A 153 28.05 0.63 -15.69
N PHE A 154 26.77 0.32 -15.72
CA PHE A 154 26.00 0.05 -14.51
C PHE A 154 25.89 -1.46 -14.29
N GLU A 155 26.32 -1.92 -13.13
CA GLU A 155 26.14 -3.29 -12.67
C GLU A 155 24.94 -3.35 -11.72
N HIS A 156 24.08 -4.37 -11.92
CA HIS A 156 22.90 -4.58 -11.09
C HIS A 156 23.28 -5.13 -9.72
N ILE A 157 22.67 -4.57 -8.68
CA ILE A 157 22.80 -5.04 -7.29
C ILE A 157 21.45 -5.50 -6.79
N PRO A 158 21.39 -6.65 -6.07
CA PRO A 158 20.12 -7.09 -5.49
C PRO A 158 19.57 -6.07 -4.50
N SER A 159 18.29 -5.72 -4.68
CA SER A 159 17.55 -4.83 -3.78
C SER A 159 16.56 -5.61 -2.93
N GLU A 160 16.43 -5.22 -1.67
CA GLU A 160 15.48 -5.77 -0.72
C GLU A 160 14.66 -4.64 -0.10
N MET A 161 13.46 -4.95 0.36
CA MET A 161 12.70 -4.02 1.18
C MET A 161 13.01 -4.27 2.65
N GLY A 162 13.39 -3.22 3.36
CA GLY A 162 13.59 -3.23 4.80
C GLY A 162 12.73 -2.15 5.44
N ALA A 163 12.47 -2.27 6.73
CA ALA A 163 11.77 -1.25 7.48
C ALA A 163 12.34 -1.19 8.90
N GLU A 164 12.38 -0.01 9.49
CA GLU A 164 12.56 0.12 10.93
C GLU A 164 11.26 -0.30 11.65
N GLU A 165 11.36 -0.73 12.92
CA GLU A 165 10.23 -1.21 13.71
C GLU A 165 9.04 -0.24 13.70
N ALA A 166 9.31 1.07 13.78
CA ALA A 166 8.27 2.10 13.74
C ALA A 166 7.60 2.23 12.37
N GLU A 167 8.36 2.06 11.29
CA GLU A 167 7.84 2.08 9.91
C GLU A 167 7.01 0.84 9.61
N GLU A 168 7.45 -0.33 10.09
CA GLU A 168 6.73 -1.59 9.95
C GLU A 168 5.32 -1.50 10.56
N VAL A 169 5.24 -0.98 11.80
CA VAL A 169 3.94 -0.76 12.47
C VAL A 169 3.07 0.23 11.68
N GLY A 170 3.65 1.33 11.18
CA GLY A 170 2.92 2.31 10.38
C GLY A 170 2.39 1.76 9.07
N VAL A 171 3.21 0.99 8.35
CA VAL A 171 2.81 0.34 7.08
C VAL A 171 1.78 -0.75 7.33
N GLU A 172 1.93 -1.55 8.39
CA GLU A 172 0.92 -2.55 8.77
C GLU A 172 -0.44 -1.89 9.05
N HIS A 173 -0.45 -0.75 9.74
CA HIS A 173 -1.68 -0.01 10.02
C HIS A 173 -2.34 0.49 8.73
N LEU A 174 -1.56 1.08 7.81
CA LEU A 174 -2.06 1.52 6.50
C LEU A 174 -2.61 0.36 5.67
N LEU A 175 -1.93 -0.79 5.67
CA LEU A 175 -2.37 -1.97 4.94
C LEU A 175 -3.60 -2.63 5.57
N ARG A 176 -3.82 -2.46 6.87
CA ARG A 176 -5.01 -2.97 7.56
C ARG A 176 -6.28 -2.30 7.03
N ASP A 177 -6.29 -0.98 6.90
CA ASP A 177 -7.44 -0.24 6.38
C ASP A 177 -7.78 -0.63 4.93
N ILE A 178 -6.76 -0.91 4.12
CA ILE A 178 -6.94 -1.40 2.75
C ILE A 178 -7.45 -2.85 2.73
N LYS A 179 -6.97 -3.69 3.65
CA LYS A 179 -7.39 -5.11 3.72
C LYS A 179 -8.80 -5.30 4.28
N ASP A 180 -9.27 -4.43 5.17
CA ASP A 180 -10.62 -4.52 5.74
C ASP A 180 -11.72 -4.20 4.72
N THR A 181 -11.44 -3.38 3.72
CA THR A 181 -12.34 -3.14 2.58
C THR A 181 -12.31 -4.25 1.53
N SER A 182 -11.24 -5.02 1.47
CA SER A 182 -11.11 -6.14 0.57
C SER A 182 -11.13 -7.45 1.37
N VAL A 183 -12.29 -8.07 1.44
CA VAL A 183 -12.36 -9.50 1.70
C VAL A 183 -11.59 -10.16 0.54
N GLY A 184 -10.28 -10.31 0.71
CA GLY A 184 -9.41 -10.97 -0.27
C GLY A 184 -9.94 -12.36 -0.50
N THR A 185 -10.70 -12.53 -1.57
CA THR A 185 -11.31 -13.81 -1.90
C THR A 185 -10.21 -14.82 -2.18
N LEU A 186 -10.44 -16.09 -1.84
CA LEU A 186 -9.53 -17.19 -2.21
C LEU A 186 -9.13 -17.11 -3.69
N SER A 187 -10.05 -16.66 -4.55
CA SER A 187 -9.83 -16.42 -5.97
C SER A 187 -8.67 -15.42 -6.22
N GLN A 188 -8.59 -14.32 -5.47
CA GLN A 188 -7.50 -13.34 -5.63
C GLN A 188 -6.15 -13.93 -5.24
N ARG A 189 -6.08 -14.75 -4.18
CA ARG A 189 -4.85 -15.44 -3.79
C ARG A 189 -4.38 -16.43 -4.84
N ILE A 190 -5.30 -17.24 -5.39
CA ILE A 190 -5.00 -18.19 -6.46
C ILE A 190 -4.56 -17.44 -7.71
N THR A 191 -5.22 -16.35 -8.07
CA THR A 191 -4.84 -15.51 -9.22
C THR A 191 -3.45 -14.92 -9.04
N ALA A 192 -3.12 -14.41 -7.86
CA ALA A 192 -1.79 -13.88 -7.54
C ALA A 192 -0.70 -14.96 -7.64
N GLN A 193 -0.95 -16.16 -7.10
CA GLN A 193 -0.04 -17.30 -7.23
C GLN A 193 0.16 -17.72 -8.68
N LEU A 194 -0.92 -17.79 -9.46
CA LEU A 194 -0.87 -18.15 -10.88
C LEU A 194 -0.10 -17.10 -11.69
N LEU A 195 -0.29 -15.83 -11.37
CA LEU A 195 0.43 -14.74 -12.03
C LEU A 195 1.93 -14.79 -11.69
N GLY A 196 2.28 -15.06 -10.41
CA GLY A 196 3.67 -15.26 -9.98
C GLY A 196 4.34 -16.43 -10.70
N LEU A 197 3.65 -17.57 -10.83
CA LEU A 197 4.18 -18.74 -11.58
C LEU A 197 4.34 -18.44 -13.07
N LYS A 198 3.43 -17.69 -13.69
CA LYS A 198 3.57 -17.24 -15.09
C LYS A 198 4.78 -16.30 -15.26
N GLY A 199 4.99 -15.37 -14.30
CA GLY A 199 6.17 -14.52 -14.29
C GLY A 199 7.45 -15.33 -14.23
N LEU A 200 7.55 -16.30 -13.32
CA LEU A 200 8.69 -17.21 -13.21
C LEU A 200 8.90 -18.01 -14.51
N GLN A 201 7.83 -18.53 -15.10
CA GLN A 201 7.91 -19.25 -16.39
C GLN A 201 8.47 -18.35 -17.49
N SER A 202 8.03 -17.09 -17.56
CA SER A 202 8.53 -16.13 -18.56
C SER A 202 10.03 -15.87 -18.37
N GLN A 203 10.50 -15.67 -17.14
CA GLN A 203 11.92 -15.47 -16.86
C GLN A 203 12.77 -16.70 -17.22
N ILE A 204 12.31 -17.91 -16.90
CA ILE A 204 12.99 -19.14 -17.28
C ILE A 204 13.06 -19.29 -18.82
N GLN A 205 12.01 -18.89 -19.54
CA GLN A 205 12.02 -18.90 -21.01
C GLN A 205 13.04 -17.90 -21.58
N HIS A 206 13.17 -16.71 -20.98
CA HIS A 206 14.21 -15.74 -21.36
C HIS A 206 15.62 -16.29 -21.14
N ILE A 207 15.87 -16.90 -19.98
CA ILE A 207 17.15 -17.57 -19.67
C ILE A 207 17.44 -18.68 -20.67
N SER A 208 16.45 -19.54 -20.98
CA SER A 208 16.59 -20.61 -21.96
C SER A 208 16.92 -20.04 -23.37
N GLY A 209 16.26 -18.96 -23.77
CA GLY A 209 16.55 -18.27 -25.04
C GLY A 209 17.97 -17.69 -25.10
N TYR A 210 18.45 -17.11 -23.99
CA TYR A 210 19.83 -16.64 -23.90
C TYR A 210 20.83 -17.79 -24.04
N LEU A 211 20.65 -18.87 -23.28
CA LEU A 211 21.53 -20.03 -23.32
C LEU A 211 21.56 -20.68 -24.72
N GLN A 212 20.42 -20.74 -25.42
CA GLN A 212 20.37 -21.21 -26.80
C GLN A 212 21.20 -20.37 -27.76
N LYS A 213 21.15 -19.04 -27.63
CA LYS A 213 21.97 -18.11 -28.43
C LYS A 213 23.46 -18.25 -28.14
N VAL A 214 23.81 -18.41 -26.85
CA VAL A 214 25.21 -18.68 -26.46
C VAL A 214 25.69 -20.03 -27.00
N ALA A 215 24.85 -21.09 -26.94
CA ALA A 215 25.18 -22.39 -27.50
C ALA A 215 25.30 -22.38 -29.02
N ALA A 216 24.50 -21.56 -29.71
CA ALA A 216 24.60 -21.34 -31.17
C ALA A 216 25.85 -20.51 -31.58
N GLY A 217 26.56 -19.90 -30.63
CA GLY A 217 27.72 -19.05 -30.90
C GLY A 217 27.37 -17.64 -31.37
N GLU A 218 26.11 -17.23 -31.27
CA GLU A 218 25.68 -15.86 -31.63
C GLU A 218 26.12 -14.82 -30.61
N LEU A 219 26.29 -15.22 -29.35
CA LEU A 219 26.68 -14.35 -28.24
C LEU A 219 27.96 -14.87 -27.58
N PRO A 220 28.85 -13.98 -27.11
CA PRO A 220 30.06 -14.35 -26.38
C PRO A 220 29.66 -14.96 -25.03
N ILE A 221 30.45 -15.95 -24.57
CA ILE A 221 30.26 -16.59 -23.28
C ILE A 221 30.62 -15.61 -22.15
N ASN A 222 29.67 -15.30 -21.28
CA ASN A 222 29.92 -14.56 -20.05
C ASN A 222 29.88 -15.51 -18.85
N HIS A 223 31.05 -15.79 -18.28
CA HIS A 223 31.21 -16.72 -17.17
C HIS A 223 30.47 -16.25 -15.90
N THR A 224 30.40 -14.96 -15.65
CA THR A 224 29.71 -14.40 -14.48
C THR A 224 28.21 -14.74 -14.51
N ILE A 225 27.57 -14.58 -15.67
CA ILE A 225 26.15 -14.94 -15.86
C ILE A 225 25.96 -16.45 -15.67
N ILE A 226 26.87 -17.27 -16.23
CA ILE A 226 26.77 -18.73 -16.11
C ILE A 226 26.88 -19.17 -14.65
N TYR A 227 27.78 -18.60 -13.86
CA TYR A 227 27.91 -18.91 -12.43
C TYR A 227 26.66 -18.49 -11.64
N GLN A 228 26.11 -17.30 -11.91
CA GLN A 228 24.86 -16.86 -11.28
C GLN A 228 23.69 -17.80 -11.63
N LEU A 229 23.59 -18.23 -12.89
CA LEU A 229 22.59 -19.20 -13.31
C LEU A 229 22.76 -20.55 -12.61
N GLN A 230 24.01 -21.01 -12.45
CA GLN A 230 24.30 -22.25 -11.73
C GLN A 230 23.88 -22.15 -10.27
N ASP A 231 24.13 -21.01 -9.62
CA ASP A 231 23.70 -20.78 -8.25
C ASP A 231 22.16 -20.78 -8.14
N VAL A 232 21.46 -20.18 -9.08
CA VAL A 232 19.98 -20.23 -9.13
C VAL A 232 19.48 -21.65 -9.31
N PHE A 233 20.09 -22.44 -10.20
CA PHE A 233 19.72 -23.85 -10.39
C PHE A 233 20.01 -24.72 -9.17
N ASN A 234 21.07 -24.44 -8.43
CA ASN A 234 21.38 -25.14 -7.18
C ASN A 234 20.36 -24.82 -6.06
N LEU A 235 19.70 -23.68 -6.11
CA LEU A 235 18.63 -23.30 -5.18
C LEU A 235 17.27 -23.92 -5.54
N LEU A 236 17.09 -24.44 -6.76
CA LEU A 236 15.86 -25.09 -7.14
C LEU A 236 15.71 -26.41 -6.39
N PRO A 237 14.61 -26.60 -5.64
CA PRO A 237 14.35 -27.87 -4.97
C PRO A 237 14.12 -28.98 -6.00
N ASP A 238 14.63 -30.16 -5.71
CA ASP A 238 14.35 -31.37 -6.50
C ASP A 238 12.89 -31.80 -6.27
N VAL A 239 11.97 -31.19 -7.04
CA VAL A 239 10.54 -31.35 -6.86
C VAL A 239 10.03 -32.44 -7.79
N ASN A 240 9.63 -33.55 -7.20
CA ASN A 240 8.87 -34.58 -7.91
C ASN A 240 7.49 -33.98 -8.29
N LEU A 241 7.22 -33.79 -9.58
CA LEU A 241 6.03 -33.09 -10.07
C LEU A 241 4.73 -33.64 -9.47
N ASN A 242 4.65 -34.98 -9.30
CA ASN A 242 3.48 -35.65 -8.76
C ASN A 242 3.25 -35.32 -7.28
N ASP A 243 4.30 -35.27 -6.48
CA ASP A 243 4.21 -34.93 -5.06
C ASP A 243 3.92 -33.45 -4.85
N PHE A 244 4.46 -32.61 -5.73
CA PHE A 244 4.15 -31.17 -5.74
C PHE A 244 2.67 -30.92 -6.05
N VAL A 245 2.13 -31.51 -7.12
CA VAL A 245 0.71 -31.38 -7.48
C VAL A 245 -0.19 -31.91 -6.37
N LYS A 246 0.16 -33.05 -5.76
CA LYS A 246 -0.58 -33.62 -4.63
C LYS A 246 -0.59 -32.69 -3.42
N SER A 247 0.56 -32.13 -3.05
CA SER A 247 0.65 -31.19 -1.92
C SER A 247 -0.10 -29.89 -2.19
N LEU A 248 -0.04 -29.38 -3.42
CA LEU A 248 -0.76 -28.18 -3.83
C LEU A 248 -2.28 -28.39 -3.79
N THR A 249 -2.77 -29.53 -4.30
CA THR A 249 -4.21 -29.87 -4.27
C THR A 249 -4.70 -30.07 -2.84
N THR A 250 -3.91 -30.73 -1.96
CA THR A 250 -4.26 -30.88 -0.55
C THR A 250 -4.35 -29.53 0.14
N LYS A 251 -3.34 -28.68 -0.02
CA LYS A 251 -3.34 -27.32 0.55
C LYS A 251 -4.51 -26.46 0.06
N THR A 252 -4.83 -26.56 -1.23
CA THR A 252 -5.97 -25.82 -1.82
C THR A 252 -7.30 -26.31 -1.24
N ASN A 253 -7.47 -27.64 -1.09
CA ASN A 253 -8.65 -28.23 -0.48
C ASN A 253 -8.82 -27.80 0.99
N ASP A 254 -7.74 -27.77 1.77
CA ASP A 254 -7.76 -27.30 3.16
C ASP A 254 -8.16 -25.81 3.25
N GLN A 255 -7.63 -24.97 2.37
CA GLN A 255 -8.01 -23.57 2.29
C GLN A 255 -9.49 -23.39 1.91
N MET A 256 -10.01 -24.17 0.96
CA MET A 256 -11.42 -24.16 0.58
C MET A 256 -12.33 -24.59 1.75
N LEU A 257 -11.91 -25.61 2.50
CA LEU A 257 -12.63 -26.05 3.70
C LEU A 257 -12.71 -24.94 4.76
N VAL A 258 -11.62 -24.23 5.01
CA VAL A 258 -11.60 -23.09 5.95
C VAL A 258 -12.56 -21.98 5.49
N VAL A 259 -12.56 -21.63 4.21
CA VAL A 259 -13.48 -20.62 3.65
C VAL A 259 -14.94 -21.08 3.78
N TYR A 260 -15.22 -22.36 3.53
CA TYR A 260 -16.54 -22.94 3.68
C TYR A 260 -17.04 -22.85 5.15
N LEU A 261 -16.20 -23.25 6.11
CA LEU A 261 -16.52 -23.14 7.54
C LEU A 261 -16.72 -21.67 7.95
N ALA A 262 -15.90 -20.75 7.49
CA ALA A 262 -16.04 -19.32 7.76
C ALA A 262 -17.37 -18.78 7.20
N SER A 263 -17.79 -19.22 6.01
CA SER A 263 -19.08 -18.83 5.42
C SER A 263 -20.27 -19.35 6.22
N LEU A 264 -20.19 -20.58 6.72
CA LEU A 264 -21.22 -21.17 7.61
C LEU A 264 -21.33 -20.39 8.92
N ILE A 265 -20.22 -20.08 9.56
CA ILE A 265 -20.20 -19.28 10.80
C ILE A 265 -20.83 -17.91 10.56
N ARG A 266 -20.49 -17.23 9.46
CA ARG A 266 -21.09 -15.94 9.09
C ARG A 266 -22.61 -16.04 8.88
N SER A 267 -23.07 -17.10 8.21
CA SER A 267 -24.49 -17.31 7.98
C SER A 267 -25.27 -17.55 9.30
N ILE A 268 -24.68 -18.31 10.22
CA ILE A 268 -25.26 -18.55 11.55
C ILE A 268 -25.32 -17.25 12.36
N LEU A 269 -24.25 -16.45 12.35
CA LEU A 269 -24.22 -15.15 13.02
C LEU A 269 -25.26 -14.18 12.43
N ALA A 270 -25.40 -14.15 11.10
CA ALA A 270 -26.40 -13.33 10.44
C ALA A 270 -27.83 -13.74 10.82
N LEU A 271 -28.11 -15.04 10.88
CA LEU A 271 -29.41 -15.57 11.35
C LEU A 271 -29.65 -15.21 12.82
N HIS A 272 -28.65 -15.36 13.68
CA HIS A 272 -28.75 -14.99 15.08
C HIS A 272 -29.06 -13.50 15.26
N ASN A 273 -28.37 -12.65 14.55
CA ASN A 273 -28.63 -11.21 14.57
C ASN A 273 -30.03 -10.87 14.04
N LEU A 274 -30.52 -11.57 13.01
CA LEU A 274 -31.86 -11.39 12.47
C LEU A 274 -32.92 -11.79 13.53
N ILE A 275 -32.71 -12.91 14.23
CA ILE A 275 -33.59 -13.37 15.28
C ILE A 275 -33.63 -12.35 16.43
N ASN A 276 -32.47 -11.88 16.90
CA ASN A 276 -32.40 -10.89 17.96
C ASN A 276 -33.07 -9.57 17.56
N ASN A 277 -32.88 -9.11 16.33
CA ASN A 277 -33.55 -7.92 15.83
C ASN A 277 -35.07 -8.10 15.77
N LYS A 278 -35.56 -9.26 15.31
CA LYS A 278 -36.99 -9.56 15.34
C LYS A 278 -37.57 -9.59 16.75
N ILE A 279 -36.85 -10.16 17.73
CA ILE A 279 -37.27 -10.19 19.12
C ILE A 279 -37.35 -8.76 19.66
N GLN A 280 -36.33 -7.95 19.45
CA GLN A 280 -36.32 -6.56 19.91
C GLN A 280 -37.46 -5.73 19.29
N ASN A 281 -37.67 -5.85 17.99
CA ASN A 281 -38.78 -5.15 17.33
C ASN A 281 -40.14 -5.57 17.87
N ARG A 282 -40.35 -6.87 18.11
CA ARG A 282 -41.58 -7.37 18.71
C ARG A 282 -41.80 -6.85 20.14
N ASP A 283 -40.73 -6.71 20.90
CA ASP A 283 -40.83 -6.18 22.27
C ASP A 283 -41.07 -4.65 22.25
N LEU A 284 -40.50 -3.93 21.29
CA LEU A 284 -40.81 -2.51 21.07
C LEU A 284 -42.28 -2.31 20.65
N GLU A 285 -42.80 -3.12 19.72
CA GLU A 285 -44.19 -3.07 19.29
C GLU A 285 -45.17 -3.34 20.48
N LYS A 286 -44.81 -4.29 21.35
CA LYS A 286 -45.60 -4.56 22.56
C LYS A 286 -45.58 -3.38 23.56
N GLN A 287 -44.43 -2.72 23.70
CA GLN A 287 -44.31 -1.53 24.56
C GLN A 287 -45.08 -0.34 23.97
N GLU A 288 -45.04 -0.14 22.67
CA GLU A 288 -45.81 0.91 22.00
C GLU A 288 -47.32 0.62 22.05
N GLY A 289 -47.73 -0.66 21.94
CA GLY A 289 -49.10 -1.08 22.10
C GLY A 289 -49.62 -0.76 23.50
N LYS A 290 -48.88 -1.12 24.56
CA LYS A 290 -49.22 -0.77 25.95
C LYS A 290 -49.33 0.73 26.20
N LYS A 291 -48.38 1.51 25.69
CA LYS A 291 -48.40 2.99 25.78
C LYS A 291 -49.59 3.63 25.03
N LYS A 292 -50.08 2.99 23.97
CA LYS A 292 -51.27 3.45 23.25
C LYS A 292 -52.57 3.06 23.98
N GLU A 293 -52.60 1.93 24.68
CA GLU A 293 -53.73 1.55 25.54
C GLU A 293 -53.80 2.43 26.80
N GLU A 294 -52.68 2.65 27.51
CA GLU A 294 -52.63 3.56 28.66
C GLU A 294 -53.09 5.00 28.29
N LYS A 295 -52.64 5.53 27.14
CA LYS A 295 -53.11 6.84 26.67
C LYS A 295 -54.58 6.85 26.23
N LYS A 296 -55.15 5.72 25.85
CA LYS A 296 -56.59 5.64 25.55
C LYS A 296 -57.43 5.56 26.84
N ASP A 297 -56.93 4.89 27.86
CA ASP A 297 -57.60 4.79 29.15
C ASP A 297 -57.48 6.13 29.92
N GLU A 298 -56.33 6.80 29.90
CA GLU A 298 -56.24 8.17 30.44
C GLU A 298 -57.18 9.16 29.72
N LYS A 299 -57.33 9.07 28.40
CA LYS A 299 -58.27 9.90 27.66
C LYS A 299 -59.76 9.54 27.92
N LYS A 300 -60.06 8.32 28.33
CA LYS A 300 -61.41 7.92 28.75
C LYS A 300 -61.72 8.43 30.16
N GLU A 301 -60.77 8.29 31.10
CA GLU A 301 -60.91 8.85 32.44
C GLU A 301 -61.04 10.37 32.45
N ASP A 302 -60.28 11.07 31.58
CA ASP A 302 -60.39 12.54 31.41
C ASP A 302 -61.75 12.97 30.80
N LYS A 303 -62.32 12.14 29.90
CA LYS A 303 -63.68 12.38 29.37
C LYS A 303 -64.77 12.12 30.41
N GLU A 304 -64.68 11.03 31.18
CA GLU A 304 -65.59 10.79 32.24
C GLU A 304 -65.53 11.85 33.35
N LYS A 305 -64.33 12.34 33.70
CA LYS A 305 -64.15 13.46 34.64
C LYS A 305 -64.66 14.79 34.09
N LYS A 306 -64.72 15.00 32.79
CA LYS A 306 -65.33 16.19 32.18
C LYS A 306 -66.87 16.08 32.13
N ASP A 307 -67.43 14.91 31.79
CA ASP A 307 -68.87 14.65 31.80
C ASP A 307 -69.44 14.74 33.18
N ASP A 308 -68.69 14.36 34.23
CA ASP A 308 -69.09 14.52 35.64
C ASP A 308 -69.04 15.96 36.15
N LYS A 309 -68.14 16.80 35.61
CA LYS A 309 -68.09 18.26 35.89
C LYS A 309 -69.20 19.02 35.20
N ASP A 310 -69.51 18.71 33.95
CA ASP A 310 -70.60 19.34 33.23
C ASP A 310 -71.96 18.97 33.83
N LYS A 311 -72.15 17.74 34.37
CA LYS A 311 -73.37 17.34 35.15
C LYS A 311 -73.46 18.00 36.50
N LYS A 312 -72.36 18.44 37.12
CA LYS A 312 -72.36 19.17 38.40
C LYS A 312 -72.67 20.68 38.21
N ASP A 313 -72.18 21.27 37.08
CA ASP A 313 -72.47 22.66 36.76
C ASP A 313 -73.93 22.85 36.30
N ASP A 314 -74.51 21.92 35.56
CA ASP A 314 -75.96 21.93 35.24
C ASP A 314 -76.89 21.79 36.45
N LYS A 315 -76.48 21.03 37.50
CA LYS A 315 -77.24 20.97 38.77
C LYS A 315 -77.12 22.22 39.60
N ASN A 316 -76.00 22.99 39.52
CA ASN A 316 -75.87 24.22 40.25
C ASN A 316 -76.57 25.38 39.58
N ASN A 317 -76.74 25.38 38.22
CA ASN A 317 -77.48 26.39 37.51
C ASN A 317 -79.00 26.24 37.69
N LYS A 318 -79.55 24.98 37.82
CA LYS A 318 -80.96 24.78 38.10
C LYS A 318 -81.35 25.11 39.52
N SER A 319 -80.39 25.22 40.47
CA SER A 319 -80.68 25.63 41.85
C SER A 319 -80.61 27.14 42.08
N LYS A 320 -80.04 27.94 41.16
CA LYS A 320 -80.02 29.41 41.19
C LYS A 320 -81.27 30.00 40.57
N ASP A 321 -81.88 29.44 39.54
CA ASP A 321 -83.10 29.92 38.90
C ASP A 321 -84.36 29.63 39.79
N LYS A 322 -84.28 28.81 40.80
CA LYS A 322 -85.42 28.60 41.79
C LYS A 322 -85.33 29.54 42.96
N LYS A 323 -84.34 30.32 43.20
CA LYS A 323 -84.26 31.33 44.28
C LYS A 323 -84.61 32.73 43.87
N ASP A 324 -84.55 33.09 42.59
CA ASP A 324 -84.86 34.42 42.09
C ASP A 324 -86.37 34.60 41.67
N SER A 325 -87.16 33.50 41.65
CA SER A 325 -88.60 33.56 41.38
C SER A 325 -89.50 33.65 42.63
N LYS A 326 -88.92 33.79 43.84
CA LYS A 326 -89.73 33.94 45.14
C LYS A 326 -89.58 35.26 45.83
N SER A 327 -89.01 36.29 45.17
CA SER A 327 -88.85 37.59 45.84
C SER A 327 -89.49 38.77 45.03
N LYS A 328 -90.45 38.49 44.12
CA LYS A 328 -91.26 39.53 43.45
C LYS A 328 -92.75 39.41 43.55
N ASP A 329 -93.27 38.88 44.67
CA ASP A 329 -94.61 39.07 45.04
C ASP A 329 -94.74 39.37 46.59
N LYS A 330 -94.41 40.59 46.91
CA LYS A 330 -94.89 41.40 48.01
C LYS A 330 -94.30 42.78 47.99
N LYS A 331 -94.79 43.64 47.21
CA LYS A 331 -95.25 44.99 47.42
C LYS A 331 -95.64 45.62 46.09
#